data_46f7282bda7195e141ae9feddf773c05
#
_entry.id   46f7282bda7195e141ae9feddf773c05
#
_cell.length_a   1.000
_cell.length_b   1.000
_cell.length_c   1.000
_cell.angle_alpha   90.00
_cell.angle_beta   90.00
_cell.angle_gamma   90.00
#
_symmetry.space_group_name_H-M   'P 1'
#
loop_
_entity.id
_entity.type
_entity.pdbx_description
1 polymer ?
#
loop_
_entity_poly.entity_id
_entity_poly.type
_entity_poly.pdbx_seq_one_letter_code
_entity_poly.pdbx_strand_id
1 'polypeptide(L)'
;MKIKIGNRYIEGVIKEKIEAEEIYTKAKNEGKKTSLVSSSRPNIFKTKLANIAPGEMIIVEISYENKLIQNSGQYNIRIPTTIIHRFDTSRFKKSNEDKVKELPNFIEYDPDIHSPINNGSDYTINPYTININLNAGFDITVPQSNDPIILNKINSSHYKISLKNGTIPSTKDFVISFKPITSNEPYIKLFAQETDQDLYIYGLINPQINLDNLKLNKESSITLIADVSGSMSGSSLRDMKKILLDLINSLPESFELNILAFDDNYTKLFNSPSKLT
;
A
#
# COMPACT_ATOMS: atom_id res chain seq x y z
N MET A 1 -14.68 10.41 9.34
CA MET A 1 -14.38 9.26 10.20
C MET A 1 -15.39 9.23 11.33
N LYS A 2 -15.90 8.06 11.66
CA LYS A 2 -16.81 7.83 12.78
C LYS A 2 -16.22 6.76 13.69
N ILE A 3 -16.37 6.90 14.98
CA ILE A 3 -15.90 5.92 15.97
C ILE A 3 -17.09 5.51 16.83
N LYS A 4 -17.31 4.21 16.96
CA LYS A 4 -18.29 3.65 17.88
C LYS A 4 -17.54 2.99 19.03
N ILE A 5 -17.86 3.40 20.26
CA ILE A 5 -17.32 2.85 21.49
C ILE A 5 -18.51 2.44 22.37
N GLY A 6 -18.73 1.12 22.53
CA GLY A 6 -19.96 0.62 23.15
C GLY A 6 -21.19 1.11 22.37
N ASN A 7 -22.10 1.82 23.03
CA ASN A 7 -23.31 2.38 22.44
C ASN A 7 -23.17 3.85 21.97
N ARG A 8 -21.98 4.46 22.07
CA ARG A 8 -21.76 5.86 21.72
C ARG A 8 -21.11 5.96 20.36
N TYR A 9 -21.58 6.92 19.56
CA TYR A 9 -20.96 7.33 18.30
C TYR A 9 -20.25 8.67 18.52
N ILE A 10 -19.02 8.75 18.06
CA ILE A 10 -18.21 9.98 18.01
C ILE A 10 -17.96 10.28 16.53
N GLU A 11 -18.40 11.43 16.10
CA GLU A 11 -18.11 11.90 14.74
C GLU A 11 -16.95 12.89 14.80
N GLY A 12 -15.97 12.70 13.91
CA GLY A 12 -14.80 13.56 13.82
C GLY A 12 -15.15 14.91 13.20
N VAL A 13 -14.74 15.99 13.84
CA VAL A 13 -14.84 17.37 13.33
C VAL A 13 -13.46 17.81 12.91
N ILE A 14 -13.35 18.43 11.74
CA ILE A 14 -12.09 19.00 11.25
C ILE A 14 -11.77 20.26 12.04
N LYS A 15 -10.58 20.32 12.61
CA LYS A 15 -10.06 21.42 13.39
C LYS A 15 -8.61 21.74 12.98
N GLU A 16 -8.13 22.91 13.30
CA GLU A 16 -6.72 23.24 13.23
C GLU A 16 -5.93 22.28 14.14
N LYS A 17 -4.71 21.91 13.74
CA LYS A 17 -3.94 20.83 14.39
C LYS A 17 -3.71 21.08 15.88
N ILE A 18 -3.28 22.28 16.26
CA ILE A 18 -2.97 22.64 17.65
C ILE A 18 -4.27 22.64 18.48
N GLU A 19 -5.33 23.26 17.97
CA GLU A 19 -6.65 23.27 18.61
C GLU A 19 -7.18 21.86 18.83
N ALA A 20 -7.05 20.99 17.84
CA ALA A 20 -7.47 19.58 17.93
C ALA A 20 -6.70 18.82 19.02
N GLU A 21 -5.38 19.02 19.12
CA GLU A 21 -4.54 18.40 20.14
C GLU A 21 -4.87 18.91 21.56
N GLU A 22 -5.16 20.20 21.72
CA GLU A 22 -5.60 20.77 23.00
C GLU A 22 -6.95 20.21 23.46
N ILE A 23 -7.93 20.15 22.56
CA ILE A 23 -9.25 19.57 22.83
C ILE A 23 -9.12 18.10 23.24
N TYR A 24 -8.32 17.33 22.50
CA TYR A 24 -8.07 15.93 22.81
C TYR A 24 -7.41 15.76 24.18
N THR A 25 -6.37 16.52 24.46
CA THR A 25 -5.61 16.44 25.73
C THR A 25 -6.47 16.81 26.91
N LYS A 26 -7.27 17.87 26.79
CA LYS A 26 -8.22 18.30 27.83
C LYS A 26 -9.25 17.18 28.10
N ALA A 27 -9.90 16.67 27.07
CA ALA A 27 -10.90 15.61 27.22
C ALA A 27 -10.30 14.32 27.79
N LYS A 28 -9.08 13.95 27.38
CA LYS A 28 -8.34 12.81 27.93
C LYS A 28 -8.10 12.98 29.42
N ASN A 29 -7.64 14.16 29.86
CA ASN A 29 -7.34 14.43 31.28
C ASN A 29 -8.60 14.51 32.14
N GLU A 30 -9.74 14.88 31.55
CA GLU A 30 -11.05 14.86 32.18
C GLU A 30 -11.68 13.45 32.24
N GLY A 31 -10.97 12.40 31.81
CA GLY A 31 -11.49 11.03 31.80
C GLY A 31 -12.56 10.77 30.72
N LYS A 32 -12.77 11.70 29.78
CA LYS A 32 -13.75 11.56 28.70
C LYS A 32 -13.19 10.67 27.59
N LYS A 33 -14.05 9.79 27.04
CA LYS A 33 -13.71 9.04 25.82
C LYS A 33 -13.56 10.03 24.68
N THR A 34 -12.39 10.05 24.08
CA THR A 34 -12.06 11.00 23.01
C THR A 34 -11.15 10.38 21.97
N SER A 35 -11.14 10.97 20.79
CA SER A 35 -10.28 10.55 19.69
C SER A 35 -9.65 11.75 18.99
N LEU A 36 -8.46 11.54 18.48
CA LEU A 36 -7.75 12.49 17.63
C LEU A 36 -7.23 11.78 16.39
N VAL A 37 -7.52 12.32 15.22
CA VAL A 37 -6.90 11.89 13.96
C VAL A 37 -5.99 13.00 13.47
N SER A 38 -4.75 12.65 13.26
CA SER A 38 -3.75 13.58 12.72
C SER A 38 -3.03 12.96 11.54
N SER A 39 -2.64 13.77 10.57
CA SER A 39 -1.74 13.36 9.50
C SER A 39 -0.33 13.81 9.85
N SER A 40 0.59 12.87 10.01
CA SER A 40 2.01 13.14 10.19
C SER A 40 2.76 13.22 8.87
N ARG A 41 2.21 12.58 7.81
CA ARG A 41 2.73 12.58 6.44
C ARG A 41 1.56 12.56 5.46
N PRO A 42 1.72 12.97 4.20
CA PRO A 42 0.62 13.08 3.24
C PRO A 42 -0.27 11.83 3.12
N ASN A 43 0.28 10.64 3.36
CA ASN A 43 -0.43 9.37 3.18
C ASN A 43 -0.54 8.55 4.48
N ILE A 44 -0.21 9.13 5.64
CA ILE A 44 -0.24 8.43 6.93
C ILE A 44 -1.11 9.21 7.91
N PHE A 45 -2.20 8.56 8.32
CA PHE A 45 -3.12 9.09 9.31
C PHE A 45 -2.98 8.27 10.60
N LYS A 46 -2.77 8.98 11.70
CA LYS A 46 -2.67 8.40 13.03
C LYS A 46 -3.94 8.69 13.82
N THR A 47 -4.52 7.64 14.37
CA THR A 47 -5.70 7.74 15.24
C THR A 47 -5.29 7.45 16.68
N LYS A 48 -5.45 8.43 17.55
CA LYS A 48 -5.28 8.28 19.01
C LYS A 48 -6.64 8.13 19.65
N LEU A 49 -6.77 7.20 20.58
CA LEU A 49 -7.97 6.97 21.38
C LEU A 49 -7.60 7.04 22.86
N ALA A 50 -8.47 7.61 23.68
CA ALA A 50 -8.22 7.72 25.12
C ALA A 50 -9.43 7.29 25.96
N ASN A 51 -9.13 6.83 27.18
CA ASN A 51 -10.09 6.45 28.22
C ASN A 51 -11.02 5.30 27.81
N ILE A 52 -10.43 4.26 27.19
CA ILE A 52 -11.11 3.04 26.80
C ILE A 52 -11.07 2.09 27.99
N ALA A 53 -12.21 1.52 28.35
CA ALA A 53 -12.29 0.54 29.42
C ALA A 53 -11.75 -0.84 28.97
N PRO A 54 -11.24 -1.66 29.89
CA PRO A 54 -10.85 -3.03 29.60
C PRO A 54 -11.99 -3.84 28.99
N GLY A 55 -11.70 -4.57 27.92
CA GLY A 55 -12.70 -5.39 27.23
C GLY A 55 -13.70 -4.62 26.35
N GLU A 56 -13.56 -3.31 26.23
CA GLU A 56 -14.47 -2.49 25.43
C GLU A 56 -14.16 -2.62 23.94
N MET A 57 -15.18 -2.90 23.13
CA MET A 57 -15.05 -2.99 21.69
C MET A 57 -15.10 -1.60 21.07
N ILE A 58 -14.18 -1.34 20.15
CA ILE A 58 -14.09 -0.10 19.39
C ILE A 58 -14.26 -0.43 17.92
N ILE A 59 -15.13 0.30 17.23
CA ILE A 59 -15.29 0.26 15.79
C ILE A 59 -14.88 1.61 15.24
N VAL A 60 -13.90 1.62 14.35
CA VAL A 60 -13.46 2.82 13.63
C VAL A 60 -13.93 2.69 12.19
N GLU A 61 -14.77 3.62 11.76
CA GLU A 61 -15.26 3.71 10.38
C GLU A 61 -14.54 4.83 9.64
N ILE A 62 -13.84 4.46 8.57
CA ILE A 62 -13.11 5.39 7.70
C ILE A 62 -13.63 5.25 6.30
N SER A 63 -14.06 6.38 5.71
CA SER A 63 -14.39 6.46 4.29
C SER A 63 -13.31 7.25 3.57
N TYR A 64 -12.83 6.73 2.46
CA TYR A 64 -11.83 7.41 1.64
C TYR A 64 -12.05 7.08 0.16
N GLU A 65 -11.57 7.96 -0.69
CA GLU A 65 -11.55 7.76 -2.14
C GLU A 65 -10.11 7.58 -2.60
N ASN A 66 -9.89 6.65 -3.51
CA ASN A 66 -8.60 6.43 -4.11
C ASN A 66 -8.75 5.94 -5.55
N LYS A 67 -7.79 6.33 -6.39
CA LYS A 67 -7.72 5.88 -7.78
C LYS A 67 -7.12 4.47 -7.82
N LEU A 68 -7.87 3.50 -8.36
CA LEU A 68 -7.32 2.19 -8.68
C LEU A 68 -6.66 2.25 -10.07
N ILE A 69 -5.42 1.81 -10.11
CA ILE A 69 -4.65 1.70 -11.36
C ILE A 69 -4.83 0.29 -11.91
N GLN A 70 -5.21 0.22 -13.17
CA GLN A 70 -5.27 -1.03 -13.90
C GLN A 70 -3.89 -1.36 -14.48
N ASN A 71 -3.35 -2.52 -14.12
CA ASN A 71 -2.10 -3.04 -14.66
C ASN A 71 -2.39 -4.31 -15.45
N SER A 72 -2.04 -4.34 -16.75
CA SER A 72 -2.29 -5.49 -17.63
C SER A 72 -3.74 -5.99 -17.59
N GLY A 73 -4.70 -5.06 -17.58
CA GLY A 73 -6.12 -5.36 -17.52
C GLY A 73 -6.64 -5.79 -16.15
N GLN A 74 -5.82 -5.78 -15.10
CA GLN A 74 -6.17 -6.21 -13.75
C GLN A 74 -6.18 -5.05 -12.76
N TYR A 75 -7.22 -4.96 -11.95
CA TYR A 75 -7.29 -4.08 -10.80
C TYR A 75 -6.74 -4.80 -9.56
N ASN A 76 -5.98 -4.07 -8.75
CA ASN A 76 -5.46 -4.55 -7.48
C ASN A 76 -5.87 -3.61 -6.36
N ILE A 77 -6.58 -4.15 -5.36
CA ILE A 77 -6.88 -3.46 -4.12
C ILE A 77 -5.89 -3.98 -3.07
N ARG A 78 -5.01 -3.12 -2.61
CA ARG A 78 -4.00 -3.42 -1.60
C ARG A 78 -4.44 -2.82 -0.27
N ILE A 79 -4.53 -3.65 0.76
CA ILE A 79 -4.82 -3.27 2.14
C ILE A 79 -3.52 -3.43 2.92
N PRO A 80 -2.86 -2.33 3.29
CA PRO A 80 -1.64 -2.40 4.09
C PRO A 80 -1.98 -2.92 5.48
N THR A 81 -1.35 -3.99 5.89
CA THR A 81 -1.55 -4.61 7.22
C THR A 81 -0.31 -4.52 8.08
N THR A 82 0.81 -4.12 7.50
CA THR A 82 2.07 -3.93 8.20
C THR A 82 2.74 -2.64 7.79
N ILE A 83 3.36 -1.98 8.74
CA ILE A 83 4.23 -0.84 8.49
C ILE A 83 5.66 -1.36 8.52
N ILE A 84 6.30 -1.38 7.36
CA ILE A 84 7.70 -1.78 7.24
C ILE A 84 8.55 -0.64 7.80
N HIS A 85 9.42 -0.96 8.77
CA HIS A 85 10.40 -0.01 9.27
C HIS A 85 11.36 0.36 8.14
N ARG A 86 11.47 1.65 7.88
CA ARG A 86 12.57 2.16 7.07
C ARG A 86 13.84 2.14 7.92
N PHE A 87 14.98 1.98 7.26
CA PHE A 87 16.29 2.04 7.91
C PHE A 87 16.40 3.31 8.74
N ASP A 88 16.62 3.15 10.05
CA ASP A 88 16.72 4.24 11.00
C ASP A 88 18.20 4.54 11.29
N THR A 89 18.68 5.65 10.74
CA THR A 89 20.03 6.13 10.98
C THR A 89 20.23 6.69 12.39
N SER A 90 19.18 6.92 13.16
CA SER A 90 19.27 7.47 14.52
C SER A 90 20.01 6.55 15.50
N ARG A 91 20.02 5.23 15.22
CA ARG A 91 20.78 4.24 16.00
C ARG A 91 22.28 4.41 15.87
N PHE A 92 22.77 5.00 14.79
CA PHE A 92 24.20 5.28 14.58
C PHE A 92 24.66 6.58 15.23
N LYS A 93 23.75 7.48 15.60
CA LYS A 93 24.09 8.74 16.29
C LYS A 93 24.59 8.54 17.73
N LYS A 94 24.35 7.40 18.36
CA LYS A 94 24.79 7.13 19.74
C LYS A 94 26.22 6.62 19.90
N SER A 95 26.91 6.26 18.82
CA SER A 95 28.25 5.69 18.92
C SER A 95 29.39 6.60 18.45
N ASN A 96 29.11 7.76 17.81
CA ASN A 96 30.18 8.69 17.37
C ASN A 96 29.62 10.12 17.33
N GLU A 97 29.69 10.83 18.46
CA GLU A 97 29.25 12.22 18.56
C GLU A 97 30.03 13.24 17.74
N ASP A 98 31.16 12.85 17.12
CA ASP A 98 32.12 13.82 16.55
C ASP A 98 32.23 13.85 15.01
N LYS A 99 31.45 13.11 14.25
CA LYS A 99 31.64 13.06 12.76
C LYS A 99 30.35 12.98 11.92
N VAL A 100 29.23 13.59 12.30
CA VAL A 100 28.10 13.71 11.39
C VAL A 100 27.96 15.15 10.92
N LYS A 101 28.77 15.54 9.91
CA LYS A 101 28.44 16.69 9.08
C LYS A 101 27.18 16.37 8.30
N GLU A 102 26.13 17.15 8.61
CA GLU A 102 24.96 17.46 7.79
C GLU A 102 24.51 16.36 6.80
N LEU A 103 23.87 15.32 7.32
CA LEU A 103 22.94 14.57 6.51
C LEU A 103 21.72 15.45 6.23
N PRO A 104 21.22 15.51 4.98
CA PRO A 104 20.05 16.32 4.66
C PRO A 104 18.91 15.96 5.60
N ASN A 105 18.08 16.94 5.97
CA ASN A 105 16.89 16.83 6.80
C ASN A 105 15.84 15.87 6.17
N PHE A 106 16.19 14.60 5.99
CA PHE A 106 15.30 13.58 5.52
C PHE A 106 14.72 12.82 6.70
N ILE A 107 13.44 13.10 6.94
CA ILE A 107 12.52 12.32 7.76
C ILE A 107 12.77 12.50 9.25
N GLU A 108 12.06 13.46 9.81
CA GLU A 108 11.83 13.56 11.24
C GLU A 108 11.43 12.18 11.79
N TYR A 109 12.22 11.66 12.72
CA TYR A 109 11.94 10.39 13.39
C TYR A 109 10.61 10.55 14.13
N ASP A 110 9.57 9.89 13.65
CA ASP A 110 8.32 9.77 14.37
C ASP A 110 8.36 8.45 15.15
N PRO A 111 8.58 8.50 16.48
CA PRO A 111 8.65 7.30 17.31
C PRO A 111 7.37 6.47 17.28
N ASP A 112 6.26 7.08 16.88
CA ASP A 112 4.97 6.44 16.82
C ASP A 112 4.74 5.68 15.49
N ILE A 113 5.45 6.06 14.42
CA ILE A 113 5.47 5.32 13.14
C ILE A 113 6.61 4.29 13.14
N HIS A 114 7.69 4.63 13.82
CA HIS A 114 8.86 3.78 13.99
C HIS A 114 8.86 3.12 15.37
N SER A 115 7.67 2.87 15.93
CA SER A 115 7.54 2.14 17.20
C SER A 115 8.47 0.95 17.16
N PRO A 116 9.37 0.78 18.14
CA PRO A 116 10.31 -0.32 18.10
C PRO A 116 9.48 -1.60 18.04
N ILE A 117 9.58 -2.30 16.93
CA ILE A 117 9.37 -3.74 17.00
C ILE A 117 10.39 -4.16 18.05
N ASN A 118 9.90 -4.63 19.18
CA ASN A 118 10.76 -5.17 20.21
C ASN A 118 11.75 -6.10 19.54
N ASN A 119 13.03 -5.78 19.56
CA ASN A 119 14.09 -6.64 19.04
C ASN A 119 14.28 -7.91 19.89
N GLY A 120 13.32 -8.23 20.75
CA GLY A 120 13.20 -9.49 21.43
C GLY A 120 12.50 -10.51 20.51
N SER A 121 12.84 -11.75 20.68
CA SER A 121 12.36 -12.93 19.94
C SER A 121 10.83 -13.14 19.95
N ASP A 122 10.06 -12.26 20.54
CA ASP A 122 8.59 -12.29 20.62
C ASP A 122 7.98 -11.16 19.78
N TYR A 123 7.99 -11.36 18.45
CA TYR A 123 7.07 -10.64 17.59
C TYR A 123 5.65 -11.08 17.96
N THR A 124 4.95 -10.29 18.75
CA THR A 124 3.50 -10.41 18.85
C THR A 124 2.92 -9.97 17.52
N ILE A 125 2.88 -10.91 16.60
CA ILE A 125 2.21 -10.73 15.31
C ILE A 125 0.73 -10.65 15.65
N ASN A 126 0.15 -9.46 15.62
CA ASN A 126 -1.28 -9.28 15.87
C ASN A 126 -2.06 -9.95 14.74
N PRO A 127 -2.75 -11.06 14.99
CA PRO A 127 -3.57 -11.68 13.97
C PRO A 127 -4.77 -10.78 13.67
N TYR A 128 -5.16 -10.74 12.41
CA TYR A 128 -6.34 -10.01 11.99
C TYR A 128 -7.24 -10.89 11.10
N THR A 129 -8.51 -10.54 11.04
CA THR A 129 -9.47 -11.10 10.10
C THR A 129 -9.88 -10.04 9.09
N ILE A 130 -10.30 -10.46 7.91
CA ILE A 130 -10.79 -9.58 6.85
C ILE A 130 -12.15 -10.09 6.37
N ASN A 131 -13.10 -9.17 6.28
CA ASN A 131 -14.37 -9.37 5.58
C ASN A 131 -14.54 -8.21 4.61
N ILE A 132 -14.64 -8.52 3.32
CA ILE A 132 -14.74 -7.54 2.25
C ILE A 132 -16.08 -7.70 1.55
N ASN A 133 -16.74 -6.60 1.30
CA ASN A 133 -17.89 -6.50 0.44
C ASN A 133 -17.46 -5.75 -0.84
N LEU A 134 -17.04 -6.52 -1.86
CA LEU A 134 -16.54 -5.98 -3.12
C LEU A 134 -17.70 -5.80 -4.09
N ASN A 135 -18.04 -4.56 -4.40
CA ASN A 135 -18.99 -4.22 -5.46
C ASN A 135 -18.24 -3.39 -6.51
N ALA A 136 -17.98 -4.00 -7.66
CA ALA A 136 -17.19 -3.36 -8.72
C ALA A 136 -18.07 -2.43 -9.61
N GLY A 137 -19.39 -2.55 -9.56
CA GLY A 137 -20.29 -1.80 -10.45
C GLY A 137 -20.31 -2.28 -11.90
N PHE A 138 -19.48 -3.29 -12.24
CA PHE A 138 -19.42 -3.96 -13.54
C PHE A 138 -19.03 -5.43 -13.35
N ASP A 139 -19.29 -6.26 -14.35
CA ASP A 139 -18.98 -7.69 -14.28
C ASP A 139 -17.48 -7.93 -14.20
N ILE A 140 -17.07 -8.75 -13.24
CA ILE A 140 -15.66 -9.06 -12.96
C ILE A 140 -15.38 -10.56 -12.96
N THR A 141 -14.14 -10.89 -13.25
CA THR A 141 -13.64 -12.26 -13.04
C THR A 141 -13.71 -12.62 -11.57
N VAL A 142 -13.63 -13.91 -11.26
CA VAL A 142 -13.54 -14.38 -9.87
C VAL A 142 -12.36 -13.70 -9.19
N PRO A 143 -12.58 -12.97 -8.09
CA PRO A 143 -11.50 -12.29 -7.37
C PRO A 143 -10.46 -13.28 -6.86
N GLN A 144 -9.19 -12.88 -6.90
CA GLN A 144 -8.05 -13.64 -6.40
C GLN A 144 -7.36 -12.87 -5.28
N SER A 145 -6.66 -13.57 -4.41
CA SER A 145 -5.90 -12.96 -3.31
C SER A 145 -4.56 -13.66 -3.13
N ASN A 146 -3.59 -12.95 -2.53
CA ASN A 146 -2.33 -13.50 -2.08
C ASN A 146 -2.44 -14.38 -0.82
N ASP A 147 -3.62 -14.45 -0.20
CA ASP A 147 -3.95 -15.31 0.91
C ASP A 147 -5.18 -16.18 0.59
N PRO A 148 -5.32 -17.36 1.20
CA PRO A 148 -6.48 -18.21 0.99
C PRO A 148 -7.78 -17.54 1.43
N ILE A 149 -8.74 -17.41 0.51
CA ILE A 149 -10.02 -16.75 0.73
C ILE A 149 -11.22 -17.66 0.46
N ILE A 150 -12.33 -17.33 1.08
CA ILE A 150 -13.67 -17.86 0.78
C ILE A 150 -14.40 -16.77 0.02
N LEU A 151 -15.00 -17.14 -1.10
CA LEU A 151 -15.78 -16.27 -1.96
C LEU A 151 -17.26 -16.65 -1.91
N ASN A 152 -18.10 -15.68 -1.57
CA ASN A 152 -19.55 -15.80 -1.74
C ASN A 152 -19.97 -14.83 -2.84
N LYS A 153 -20.29 -15.37 -4.01
CA LYS A 153 -20.75 -14.60 -5.16
C LYS A 153 -22.21 -14.20 -4.96
N ILE A 154 -22.46 -12.90 -4.94
CA ILE A 154 -23.82 -12.34 -4.89
C ILE A 154 -24.37 -12.18 -6.32
N ASN A 155 -23.53 -11.62 -7.22
CA ASN A 155 -23.78 -11.56 -8.66
C ASN A 155 -22.47 -11.41 -9.42
N SER A 156 -22.48 -11.11 -10.72
CA SER A 156 -21.28 -11.00 -11.56
C SER A 156 -20.36 -9.82 -11.20
N SER A 157 -20.86 -8.81 -10.52
CA SER A 157 -20.09 -7.62 -10.09
C SER A 157 -19.87 -7.54 -8.58
N HIS A 158 -20.46 -8.46 -7.80
CA HIS A 158 -20.54 -8.31 -6.35
C HIS A 158 -20.16 -9.62 -5.63
N TYR A 159 -19.15 -9.53 -4.77
CA TYR A 159 -18.63 -10.65 -3.97
C TYR A 159 -18.48 -10.27 -2.51
N LYS A 160 -18.82 -11.19 -1.61
CA LYS A 160 -18.40 -11.15 -0.21
C LYS A 160 -17.21 -12.06 -0.05
N ILE A 161 -16.14 -11.56 0.55
CA ILE A 161 -14.85 -12.21 0.63
C ILE A 161 -14.44 -12.27 2.10
N SER A 162 -14.00 -13.43 2.55
CA SER A 162 -13.44 -13.63 3.91
C SER A 162 -12.21 -14.52 3.85
N LEU A 163 -11.40 -14.51 4.92
CA LEU A 163 -10.25 -15.41 5.03
C LEU A 163 -10.70 -16.84 5.27
N LYS A 164 -10.09 -17.81 4.57
CA LYS A 164 -10.39 -19.24 4.73
C LYS A 164 -10.01 -19.77 6.12
N ASN A 165 -8.92 -19.29 6.67
CA ASN A 165 -8.38 -19.75 7.96
C ASN A 165 -8.82 -18.87 9.14
N GLY A 166 -9.81 -17.99 8.95
CA GLY A 166 -10.32 -17.08 9.96
C GLY A 166 -9.40 -15.90 10.24
N THR A 167 -8.14 -16.14 10.61
CA THR A 167 -7.15 -15.08 10.89
C THR A 167 -5.85 -15.36 10.18
N ILE A 168 -5.12 -14.29 9.83
CA ILE A 168 -3.74 -14.34 9.32
C ILE A 168 -2.86 -13.35 10.09
N PRO A 169 -1.54 -13.62 10.17
CA PRO A 169 -0.59 -12.69 10.78
C PRO A 169 -0.38 -11.46 9.89
N SER A 170 -0.18 -10.28 10.50
CA SER A 170 0.10 -9.02 9.79
C SER A 170 1.58 -8.93 9.35
N THR A 171 2.03 -9.89 8.52
CA THR A 171 3.41 -9.94 8.03
C THR A 171 3.59 -9.43 6.61
N LYS A 172 2.51 -9.29 5.87
CA LYS A 172 2.49 -8.81 4.47
C LYS A 172 1.15 -8.14 4.19
N ASP A 173 1.12 -7.27 3.21
CA ASP A 173 -0.12 -6.65 2.78
C ASP A 173 -1.10 -7.66 2.20
N PHE A 174 -2.37 -7.45 2.45
CA PHE A 174 -3.44 -8.22 1.85
C PHE A 174 -3.82 -7.60 0.51
N VAL A 175 -3.86 -8.41 -0.54
CA VAL A 175 -4.15 -7.94 -1.90
C VAL A 175 -5.31 -8.73 -2.48
N ILE A 176 -6.28 -8.02 -3.04
CA ILE A 176 -7.34 -8.59 -3.89
C ILE A 176 -7.14 -8.08 -5.30
N SER A 177 -7.22 -9.00 -6.25
CA SER A 177 -7.12 -8.70 -7.67
C SER A 177 -8.29 -9.27 -8.45
N PHE A 178 -8.74 -8.53 -9.46
CA PHE A 178 -9.82 -8.93 -10.37
C PHE A 178 -9.67 -8.22 -11.71
N LYS A 179 -10.28 -8.78 -12.75
CA LYS A 179 -10.36 -8.18 -14.08
C LYS A 179 -11.81 -7.89 -14.44
N PRO A 180 -12.09 -6.82 -15.18
CA PRO A 180 -13.37 -6.69 -15.85
C PRO A 180 -13.61 -7.90 -16.77
N ILE A 181 -14.84 -8.40 -16.79
CA ILE A 181 -15.24 -9.31 -17.86
C ILE A 181 -15.59 -8.43 -19.05
N THR A 182 -14.73 -8.49 -20.06
CA THR A 182 -14.86 -7.69 -21.29
C THR A 182 -15.24 -8.63 -22.42
N SER A 183 -16.18 -8.22 -23.26
CA SER A 183 -16.31 -8.75 -24.62
C SER A 183 -15.08 -8.30 -25.42
N ASN A 184 -14.81 -8.92 -26.57
CA ASN A 184 -13.73 -8.50 -27.48
C ASN A 184 -13.98 -7.11 -28.11
N GLU A 185 -15.00 -6.38 -27.68
CA GLU A 185 -15.38 -5.07 -28.18
C GLU A 185 -15.06 -3.96 -27.17
N PRO A 186 -14.71 -2.76 -27.63
CA PRO A 186 -14.57 -1.60 -26.76
C PRO A 186 -15.84 -1.37 -25.94
N TYR A 187 -15.69 -1.03 -24.67
CA TYR A 187 -16.84 -0.72 -23.85
C TYR A 187 -16.65 0.55 -23.03
N ILE A 188 -17.77 1.19 -22.72
CA ILE A 188 -17.85 2.33 -21.84
C ILE A 188 -18.76 1.98 -20.67
N LYS A 189 -18.32 2.22 -19.44
CA LYS A 189 -19.15 2.18 -18.23
C LYS A 189 -19.28 3.58 -17.68
N LEU A 190 -20.50 4.00 -17.41
CA LEU A 190 -20.77 5.29 -16.79
C LEU A 190 -21.30 5.06 -15.37
N PHE A 191 -20.79 5.84 -14.45
CA PHE A 191 -21.23 5.93 -13.08
C PHE A 191 -21.74 7.34 -12.83
N ALA A 192 -22.86 7.49 -12.18
CA ALA A 192 -23.43 8.77 -11.85
C ALA A 192 -23.62 8.87 -10.33
N GLN A 193 -23.30 10.02 -9.79
CA GLN A 193 -23.57 10.38 -8.41
C GLN A 193 -24.29 11.73 -8.40
N GLU A 194 -25.51 11.74 -7.89
CA GLU A 194 -26.29 12.93 -7.69
C GLU A 194 -26.07 13.47 -6.26
N THR A 195 -25.87 14.76 -6.15
CA THR A 195 -25.86 15.51 -4.90
C THR A 195 -26.99 16.54 -4.91
N ASP A 196 -27.23 17.24 -3.82
CA ASP A 196 -28.29 18.25 -3.74
C ASP A 196 -28.14 19.39 -4.78
N GLN A 197 -26.95 19.58 -5.33
CA GLN A 197 -26.64 20.70 -6.24
C GLN A 197 -26.13 20.24 -7.61
N ASP A 198 -25.48 19.08 -7.70
CA ASP A 198 -24.72 18.66 -8.88
C ASP A 198 -24.92 17.18 -9.22
N LEU A 199 -24.77 16.87 -10.51
CA LEU A 199 -24.65 15.52 -11.03
C LEU A 199 -23.21 15.27 -11.48
N TYR A 200 -22.52 14.35 -10.81
CA TYR A 200 -21.17 13.91 -11.18
C TYR A 200 -21.26 12.66 -12.03
N ILE A 201 -20.58 12.67 -13.18
CA ILE A 201 -20.51 11.51 -14.08
C ILE A 201 -19.05 11.08 -14.20
N TYR A 202 -18.78 9.81 -13.91
CA TYR A 202 -17.48 9.19 -14.13
C TYR A 202 -17.58 8.14 -15.23
N GLY A 203 -16.73 8.25 -16.26
CA GLY A 203 -16.68 7.33 -17.39
C GLY A 203 -15.43 6.44 -17.32
N LEU A 204 -15.63 5.12 -17.38
CA LEU A 204 -14.56 4.15 -17.60
C LEU A 204 -14.61 3.69 -19.05
N ILE A 205 -13.55 4.00 -19.81
CA ILE A 205 -13.42 3.64 -21.24
C ILE A 205 -12.35 2.56 -21.34
N ASN A 206 -12.70 1.43 -21.93
CA ASN A 206 -11.76 0.38 -22.29
C ASN A 206 -11.73 0.26 -23.83
N PRO A 207 -10.67 0.78 -24.48
CA PRO A 207 -10.62 0.87 -25.94
C PRO A 207 -10.35 -0.46 -26.65
N GLN A 208 -10.12 -1.57 -25.93
CA GLN A 208 -9.74 -2.87 -26.54
C GLN A 208 -8.67 -2.71 -27.62
N ILE A 209 -7.46 -2.43 -27.19
CA ILE A 209 -6.33 -2.33 -28.13
C ILE A 209 -5.95 -3.76 -28.55
N ASN A 210 -6.14 -4.06 -29.85
CA ASN A 210 -5.60 -5.30 -30.40
C ASN A 210 -4.08 -5.17 -30.55
N LEU A 211 -3.36 -5.81 -29.64
CA LEU A 211 -1.89 -5.77 -29.60
C LEU A 211 -1.26 -6.43 -30.83
N ASP A 212 -1.96 -7.35 -31.51
CA ASP A 212 -1.45 -8.02 -32.70
C ASP A 212 -1.31 -7.05 -33.88
N ASN A 213 -2.09 -5.96 -33.87
CA ASN A 213 -2.02 -4.89 -34.86
C ASN A 213 -0.98 -3.80 -34.54
N LEU A 214 -0.45 -3.79 -33.32
CA LEU A 214 0.63 -2.90 -32.96
C LEU A 214 1.94 -3.50 -33.49
N LYS A 215 2.50 -2.87 -34.52
CA LYS A 215 3.91 -3.10 -34.89
C LYS A 215 4.75 -2.58 -33.71
N LEU A 216 4.95 -3.42 -32.69
CA LEU A 216 5.91 -3.13 -31.65
C LEU A 216 7.27 -2.99 -32.35
N ASN A 217 7.89 -1.83 -32.26
CA ASN A 217 9.27 -1.66 -32.68
C ASN A 217 10.08 -2.75 -31.94
N LYS A 218 10.74 -3.60 -32.73
CA LYS A 218 11.50 -4.75 -32.22
C LYS A 218 12.71 -4.34 -31.37
N GLU A 219 13.05 -3.06 -31.38
CA GLU A 219 14.18 -2.51 -30.63
C GLU A 219 13.63 -1.84 -29.37
N SER A 220 13.76 -2.53 -28.25
CA SER A 220 13.40 -1.99 -26.93
C SER A 220 14.62 -2.06 -26.03
N SER A 221 14.87 -1.00 -25.28
CA SER A 221 15.91 -1.00 -24.26
C SER A 221 15.33 -1.06 -22.86
N ILE A 222 15.94 -1.86 -22.00
CA ILE A 222 15.59 -2.03 -20.60
C ILE A 222 16.77 -1.63 -19.72
N THR A 223 16.53 -0.78 -18.76
CA THR A 223 17.51 -0.51 -17.70
C THR A 223 16.97 -1.09 -16.38
N LEU A 224 17.68 -2.06 -15.83
CA LEU A 224 17.39 -2.65 -14.53
C LEU A 224 18.10 -1.84 -13.45
N ILE A 225 17.35 -1.40 -12.44
CA ILE A 225 17.88 -0.62 -11.33
C ILE A 225 17.93 -1.53 -10.11
N ALA A 226 19.13 -1.78 -9.60
CA ALA A 226 19.40 -2.69 -8.48
C ALA A 226 19.84 -1.91 -7.25
N ASP A 227 19.13 -2.05 -6.15
CA ASP A 227 19.55 -1.57 -4.84
C ASP A 227 20.60 -2.53 -4.26
N VAL A 228 21.83 -2.05 -4.08
CA VAL A 228 22.93 -2.81 -3.46
C VAL A 228 23.39 -2.18 -2.15
N SER A 229 22.58 -1.29 -1.57
CA SER A 229 22.85 -0.64 -0.29
C SER A 229 23.04 -1.65 0.85
N GLY A 230 23.61 -1.20 1.96
CA GLY A 230 23.94 -2.05 3.11
C GLY A 230 22.72 -2.80 3.69
N SER A 231 21.50 -2.26 3.54
CA SER A 231 20.27 -2.93 3.96
C SER A 231 19.91 -4.18 3.12
N MET A 232 20.48 -4.29 1.92
CA MET A 232 20.30 -5.44 1.03
C MET A 232 21.28 -6.58 1.34
N SER A 233 22.18 -6.43 2.31
CA SER A 233 23.18 -7.46 2.64
C SER A 233 22.53 -8.81 3.04
N GLY A 234 23.24 -9.92 2.77
CA GLY A 234 22.79 -11.26 3.14
C GLY A 234 21.85 -11.93 2.12
N SER A 235 20.69 -12.39 2.56
CA SER A 235 19.72 -13.10 1.70
C SER A 235 19.12 -12.21 0.64
N SER A 236 18.78 -10.95 1.00
CA SER A 236 18.14 -10.00 0.09
C SER A 236 18.98 -9.75 -1.17
N LEU A 237 20.28 -9.58 -1.01
CA LEU A 237 21.20 -9.40 -2.15
C LEU A 237 21.31 -10.65 -3.02
N ARG A 238 21.29 -11.84 -2.41
CA ARG A 238 21.31 -13.11 -3.15
C ARG A 238 20.04 -13.31 -3.95
N ASP A 239 18.89 -13.04 -3.33
CA ASP A 239 17.57 -13.18 -3.96
C ASP A 239 17.42 -12.17 -5.11
N MET A 240 17.84 -10.92 -4.91
CA MET A 240 17.85 -9.91 -5.95
C MET A 240 18.73 -10.32 -7.14
N LYS A 241 19.96 -10.83 -6.91
CA LYS A 241 20.83 -11.33 -7.97
C LYS A 241 20.19 -12.46 -8.75
N LYS A 242 19.52 -13.40 -8.06
CA LYS A 242 18.81 -14.50 -8.71
C LYS A 242 17.68 -13.99 -9.60
N ILE A 243 16.85 -13.07 -9.08
CA ILE A 243 15.76 -12.45 -9.85
C ILE A 243 16.29 -11.73 -11.08
N LEU A 244 17.38 -10.97 -10.95
CA LEU A 244 18.01 -10.28 -12.08
C LEU A 244 18.46 -11.27 -13.15
N LEU A 245 19.12 -12.37 -12.77
CA LEU A 245 19.55 -13.40 -13.71
C LEU A 245 18.36 -14.08 -14.40
N ASP A 246 17.33 -14.45 -13.65
CA ASP A 246 16.13 -15.06 -14.21
C ASP A 246 15.42 -14.11 -15.19
N LEU A 247 15.37 -12.82 -14.86
CA LEU A 247 14.80 -11.79 -15.73
C LEU A 247 15.63 -11.62 -17.02
N ILE A 248 16.94 -11.51 -16.90
CA ILE A 248 17.85 -11.37 -18.06
C ILE A 248 17.68 -12.57 -19.00
N ASN A 249 17.65 -13.77 -18.46
CA ASN A 249 17.47 -15.00 -19.23
C ASN A 249 16.08 -15.12 -19.91
N SER A 250 15.10 -14.35 -19.42
CA SER A 250 13.75 -14.32 -20.00
C SER A 250 13.57 -13.24 -21.07
N LEU A 251 14.52 -12.31 -21.20
CA LEU A 251 14.43 -11.23 -22.18
C LEU A 251 14.70 -11.72 -23.61
N PRO A 252 13.93 -11.23 -24.60
CA PRO A 252 14.25 -11.51 -25.99
C PRO A 252 15.63 -10.93 -26.38
N GLU A 253 16.38 -11.65 -27.23
CA GLU A 253 17.70 -11.20 -27.74
C GLU A 253 17.65 -9.85 -28.46
N SER A 254 16.45 -9.45 -28.95
CA SER A 254 16.25 -8.16 -29.60
C SER A 254 16.30 -6.96 -28.67
N PHE A 255 16.32 -7.20 -27.34
CA PHE A 255 16.35 -6.13 -26.36
C PHE A 255 17.79 -5.67 -26.08
N GLU A 256 17.92 -4.36 -25.89
CA GLU A 256 19.14 -3.79 -25.31
C GLU A 256 18.98 -3.70 -23.80
N LEU A 257 20.02 -4.10 -23.06
CA LEU A 257 20.04 -4.14 -21.62
C LEU A 257 21.06 -3.18 -21.04
N ASN A 258 20.72 -2.53 -19.95
CA ASN A 258 21.66 -1.95 -19.02
C ASN A 258 21.27 -2.31 -17.57
N ILE A 259 22.25 -2.33 -16.68
CA ILE A 259 22.04 -2.49 -15.24
C ILE A 259 22.69 -1.30 -14.53
N LEU A 260 21.92 -0.68 -13.64
CA LEU A 260 22.39 0.37 -12.76
C LEU A 260 22.28 -0.14 -11.32
N ALA A 261 23.41 -0.37 -10.69
CA ALA A 261 23.49 -0.70 -9.27
C ALA A 261 23.72 0.59 -8.47
N PHE A 262 22.99 0.78 -7.38
CA PHE A 262 23.12 1.96 -6.54
C PHE A 262 23.21 1.61 -5.04
N ASP A 263 23.97 2.41 -4.35
CA ASP A 263 24.03 2.54 -2.90
C ASP A 263 24.11 4.03 -2.54
N ASP A 264 25.18 4.50 -1.90
CA ASP A 264 25.48 5.93 -1.71
C ASP A 264 25.92 6.58 -3.04
N ASN A 265 26.36 5.77 -4.00
CA ASN A 265 26.71 6.12 -5.36
C ASN A 265 26.02 5.18 -6.34
N TYR A 266 26.31 5.34 -7.62
CA TYR A 266 25.80 4.39 -8.61
C TYR A 266 26.87 3.92 -9.58
N THR A 267 26.71 2.69 -10.04
CA THR A 267 27.56 2.08 -11.08
C THR A 267 26.68 1.57 -12.20
N LYS A 268 27.07 1.85 -13.43
CA LYS A 268 26.42 1.32 -14.62
C LYS A 268 27.21 0.14 -15.17
N LEU A 269 26.53 -0.90 -15.66
CA LEU A 269 27.19 -2.01 -16.33
C LEU A 269 27.77 -1.55 -17.68
N PHE A 270 27.02 -0.75 -18.43
CA PHE A 270 27.43 -0.18 -19.71
C PHE A 270 27.20 1.32 -19.72
N ASN A 271 27.95 2.05 -20.54
CA ASN A 271 27.74 3.49 -20.73
C ASN A 271 26.39 3.79 -21.40
N SER A 272 25.96 2.91 -22.30
CA SER A 272 24.62 2.88 -22.94
C SER A 272 24.09 1.46 -22.96
N PRO A 273 22.77 1.26 -23.08
CA PRO A 273 22.21 -0.07 -23.25
C PRO A 273 22.88 -0.82 -24.39
N SER A 274 23.10 -2.11 -24.21
CA SER A 274 23.78 -2.98 -25.17
C SER A 274 22.97 -4.23 -25.42
N LYS A 275 23.05 -4.80 -26.63
CA LYS A 275 22.36 -6.03 -26.99
C LYS A 275 22.86 -7.19 -26.13
N LEU A 276 21.93 -8.07 -25.77
CA LEU A 276 22.25 -9.36 -25.14
C LEU A 276 22.90 -10.25 -26.20
N THR A 277 24.21 -10.53 -26.06
CA THR A 277 24.97 -11.43 -26.94
C THR A 277 25.43 -12.62 -26.18
#